data_1d17499d65617696b5bb3071d9617f04
#
_entry.id   1d17499d65617696b5bb3071d9617f04
#
_cell.length_a   1.000
_cell.length_b   1.000
_cell.length_c   1.000
_cell.angle_alpha   90.00
_cell.angle_beta   90.00
_cell.angle_gamma   90.00
#
_symmetry.space_group_name_H-M   'P 1'
#
loop_
_entity.id
_entity.type
_entity.pdbx_description
1 polymer ?
#
loop_
_entity_poly.entity_id
_entity_poly.type
_entity_poly.pdbx_seq_one_letter_code
_entity_poly.pdbx_strand_id
1 'polypeptide(L)'
;MEVKKICSLGAGAMGAQIAQLAATSGFEVSIVDIEDRFVKGGLDSIRKTIQRFFVEKGKMTQDEANALLGKITGTTDLKEAVKGAQVVIESIPEDLGLKQRTFKELDQICAPETILASNTSSFMVTAIGSLAKRQDRVIGMHFFNPVARMKLVEIIKGAKTSNETFETIKNLSLKLGREPVAVQDSPAFVANRIFHVIHNEAAKMLQEGIATAEDIDKACTMGLGHALGPFATVDMTNSMAIAVHLGDYLAVELGERYRACPLIRKKALAGEFGMAVGKGYYEYPKPQ
;
A
#
# COMPACT_ATOMS: atom_id res chain seq x y z
N MET A 1 9.58 -17.73 -13.79
CA MET A 1 10.47 -16.62 -14.26
C MET A 1 11.41 -16.20 -13.13
N GLU A 2 12.69 -15.93 -13.41
CA GLU A 2 13.62 -15.33 -12.42
C GLU A 2 13.46 -13.82 -12.43
N VAL A 3 13.22 -13.21 -11.27
CA VAL A 3 13.15 -11.76 -11.11
C VAL A 3 14.52 -11.25 -10.68
N LYS A 4 15.05 -10.25 -11.40
CA LYS A 4 16.33 -9.57 -11.13
C LYS A 4 16.14 -8.06 -10.98
N LYS A 5 15.27 -7.47 -11.79
CA LYS A 5 14.95 -6.04 -11.76
C LYS A 5 13.46 -5.81 -11.50
N ILE A 6 13.17 -4.86 -10.61
CA ILE A 6 11.82 -4.43 -10.24
C ILE A 6 11.69 -2.93 -10.57
N CYS A 7 10.58 -2.54 -11.20
CA CYS A 7 10.22 -1.14 -11.36
C CYS A 7 9.16 -0.77 -10.31
N SER A 8 9.44 0.24 -9.49
CA SER A 8 8.46 0.86 -8.59
C SER A 8 7.86 2.09 -9.29
N LEU A 9 6.61 1.99 -9.69
CA LEU A 9 5.87 3.08 -10.32
C LEU A 9 5.09 3.86 -9.27
N GLY A 10 5.45 5.13 -9.12
CA GLY A 10 5.09 6.01 -8.02
C GLY A 10 6.25 6.12 -7.01
N ALA A 11 6.75 7.34 -6.79
CA ALA A 11 7.84 7.63 -5.86
C ALA A 11 7.35 8.18 -4.51
N GLY A 12 6.04 8.08 -4.25
CA GLY A 12 5.43 8.47 -2.99
C GLY A 12 5.83 7.56 -1.82
N ALA A 13 5.18 7.73 -0.68
CA ALA A 13 5.52 7.03 0.57
C ALA A 13 5.57 5.51 0.41
N MET A 14 4.60 4.89 -0.28
CA MET A 14 4.59 3.43 -0.47
C MET A 14 5.62 2.98 -1.50
N GLY A 15 5.66 3.62 -2.68
CA GLY A 15 6.59 3.21 -3.73
C GLY A 15 8.05 3.35 -3.34
N ALA A 16 8.42 4.42 -2.61
CA ALA A 16 9.78 4.56 -2.08
C ALA A 16 10.14 3.45 -1.08
N GLN A 17 9.22 3.07 -0.19
CA GLN A 17 9.46 1.98 0.77
C GLN A 17 9.54 0.60 0.08
N ILE A 18 8.73 0.36 -0.95
CA ILE A 18 8.77 -0.87 -1.76
C ILE A 18 10.09 -0.93 -2.55
N ALA A 19 10.51 0.18 -3.17
CA ALA A 19 11.79 0.28 -3.86
C ALA A 19 12.97 0.01 -2.91
N GLN A 20 12.96 0.61 -1.71
CA GLN A 20 13.95 0.33 -0.68
C GLN A 20 13.98 -1.14 -0.28
N LEU A 21 12.81 -1.74 -0.04
CA LEU A 21 12.70 -3.15 0.32
C LEU A 21 13.29 -4.05 -0.77
N ALA A 22 12.94 -3.79 -2.04
CA ALA A 22 13.46 -4.56 -3.17
C ALA A 22 14.99 -4.46 -3.27
N ALA A 23 15.54 -3.24 -3.16
CA ALA A 23 16.99 -3.03 -3.21
C ALA A 23 17.73 -3.72 -2.04
N THR A 24 17.19 -3.62 -0.80
CA THR A 24 17.75 -4.32 0.37
C THR A 24 17.68 -5.84 0.24
N SER A 25 16.73 -6.35 -0.52
CA SER A 25 16.61 -7.78 -0.82
C SER A 25 17.47 -8.24 -2.00
N GLY A 26 18.31 -7.33 -2.55
CA GLY A 26 19.32 -7.66 -3.57
C GLY A 26 18.91 -7.39 -5.01
N PHE A 27 17.69 -6.91 -5.27
CA PHE A 27 17.18 -6.61 -6.62
C PHE A 27 17.73 -5.29 -7.16
N GLU A 28 17.88 -5.19 -8.47
CA GLU A 28 18.01 -3.92 -9.18
C GLU A 28 16.62 -3.24 -9.18
N VAL A 29 16.60 -1.92 -8.97
CA VAL A 29 15.36 -1.18 -8.85
C VAL A 29 15.38 0.08 -9.71
N SER A 30 14.33 0.28 -10.49
CA SER A 30 14.01 1.59 -11.05
C SER A 30 12.82 2.17 -10.29
N ILE A 31 12.89 3.45 -9.94
CA ILE A 31 11.77 4.19 -9.38
C ILE A 31 11.38 5.31 -10.35
N VAL A 32 10.09 5.41 -10.64
CA VAL A 32 9.58 6.38 -11.62
C VAL A 32 8.37 7.13 -11.07
N ASP A 33 8.30 8.42 -11.37
CA ASP A 33 7.13 9.25 -11.11
C ASP A 33 7.01 10.32 -12.20
N ILE A 34 5.89 11.04 -12.24
CA ILE A 34 5.56 12.01 -13.29
C ILE A 34 6.44 13.27 -13.28
N GLU A 35 7.08 13.60 -12.15
CA GLU A 35 7.91 14.78 -11.99
C GLU A 35 9.19 14.48 -11.21
N ASP A 36 10.29 15.14 -11.59
CA ASP A 36 11.61 15.00 -10.95
C ASP A 36 11.57 15.26 -9.43
N ARG A 37 10.73 16.19 -8.98
CA ARG A 37 10.60 16.47 -7.54
C ARG A 37 10.06 15.27 -6.75
N PHE A 38 9.16 14.49 -7.31
CA PHE A 38 8.64 13.28 -6.66
C PHE A 38 9.68 12.17 -6.65
N VAL A 39 10.36 11.95 -7.78
CA VAL A 39 11.46 10.99 -7.89
C VAL A 39 12.56 11.31 -6.88
N LYS A 40 13.01 12.57 -6.85
CA LYS A 40 14.02 13.06 -5.90
C LYS A 40 13.55 12.90 -4.45
N GLY A 41 12.31 13.28 -4.15
CA GLY A 41 11.71 13.11 -2.82
C GLY A 41 11.70 11.66 -2.36
N GLY A 42 11.33 10.72 -3.24
CA GLY A 42 11.37 9.28 -2.97
C GLY A 42 12.79 8.78 -2.68
N LEU A 43 13.75 9.13 -3.53
CA LEU A 43 15.17 8.76 -3.35
C LEU A 43 15.76 9.35 -2.05
N ASP A 44 15.44 10.61 -1.74
CA ASP A 44 15.90 11.25 -0.51
C ASP A 44 15.28 10.61 0.74
N SER A 45 14.01 10.19 0.66
CA SER A 45 13.34 9.44 1.74
C SER A 45 14.02 8.09 1.98
N ILE A 46 14.35 7.36 0.91
CA ILE A 46 15.10 6.09 1.00
C ILE A 46 16.46 6.33 1.64
N ARG A 47 17.22 7.32 1.16
CA ARG A 47 18.55 7.67 1.70
C ARG A 47 18.48 8.00 3.19
N LYS A 48 17.55 8.86 3.60
CA LYS A 48 17.35 9.24 5.01
C LYS A 48 16.99 8.01 5.88
N THR A 49 16.15 7.12 5.37
CA THR A 49 15.74 5.91 6.08
C THR A 49 16.93 4.95 6.27
N ILE A 50 17.71 4.72 5.22
CA ILE A 50 18.91 3.88 5.30
C ILE A 50 19.92 4.49 6.27
N GLN A 51 20.20 5.78 6.16
CA GLN A 51 21.12 6.48 7.05
C GLN A 51 20.70 6.33 8.52
N ARG A 52 19.45 6.70 8.84
CA ARG A 52 18.95 6.75 10.22
C ARG A 52 18.78 5.39 10.88
N PHE A 53 18.30 4.38 10.14
CA PHE A 53 17.90 3.09 10.74
C PHE A 53 18.88 1.96 10.50
N PHE A 54 19.85 2.14 9.61
CA PHE A 54 20.84 1.12 9.33
C PHE A 54 22.26 1.60 9.63
N VAL A 55 22.71 2.72 9.05
CA VAL A 55 24.09 3.21 9.25
C VAL A 55 24.28 3.73 10.68
N GLU A 56 23.48 4.69 11.14
CA GLU A 56 23.59 5.26 12.50
C GLU A 56 23.31 4.23 13.61
N LYS A 57 22.64 3.12 13.29
CA LYS A 57 22.43 2.00 14.22
C LYS A 57 23.47 0.89 14.11
N GLY A 58 24.52 1.08 13.33
CA GLY A 58 25.60 0.11 13.14
C GLY A 58 25.20 -1.21 12.47
N LYS A 59 24.07 -1.23 11.76
CA LYS A 59 23.56 -2.40 11.04
C LYS A 59 24.10 -2.51 9.62
N MET A 60 24.72 -1.46 9.12
CA MET A 60 25.26 -1.33 7.77
C MET A 60 26.37 -0.28 7.79
N THR A 61 27.46 -0.52 7.08
CA THR A 61 28.50 0.49 6.87
C THR A 61 28.06 1.53 5.85
N GLN A 62 28.76 2.67 5.79
CA GLN A 62 28.45 3.70 4.80
C GLN A 62 28.68 3.20 3.36
N ASP A 63 29.70 2.35 3.13
CA ASP A 63 29.99 1.80 1.82
C ASP A 63 28.92 0.81 1.36
N GLU A 64 28.41 -0.03 2.27
CA GLU A 64 27.27 -0.91 1.99
C GLU A 64 26.00 -0.10 1.67
N ALA A 65 25.75 0.99 2.40
CA ALA A 65 24.63 1.90 2.13
C ALA A 65 24.75 2.56 0.76
N ASN A 66 25.97 3.02 0.39
CA ASN A 66 26.21 3.59 -0.93
C ASN A 66 26.05 2.56 -2.06
N ALA A 67 26.55 1.35 -1.87
CA ALA A 67 26.37 0.24 -2.82
C ALA A 67 24.87 -0.14 -2.99
N LEU A 68 24.09 -0.12 -1.89
CA LEU A 68 22.66 -0.36 -1.92
C LEU A 68 21.91 0.74 -2.69
N LEU A 69 22.22 2.00 -2.40
CA LEU A 69 21.63 3.14 -3.10
C LEU A 69 21.98 3.15 -4.59
N GLY A 70 23.18 2.66 -4.95
CA GLY A 70 23.61 2.48 -6.33
C GLY A 70 22.78 1.46 -7.14
N LYS A 71 21.99 0.60 -6.49
CA LYS A 71 21.05 -0.33 -7.14
C LYS A 71 19.71 0.33 -7.51
N ILE A 72 19.46 1.57 -7.06
CA ILE A 72 18.20 2.27 -7.28
C ILE A 72 18.44 3.42 -8.26
N THR A 73 17.81 3.34 -9.43
CA THR A 73 17.84 4.41 -10.44
C THR A 73 16.49 5.13 -10.47
N GLY A 74 16.51 6.47 -10.48
CA GLY A 74 15.30 7.30 -10.58
C GLY A 74 15.17 7.95 -11.95
N THR A 75 13.98 7.98 -12.52
CA THR A 75 13.69 8.65 -13.79
C THR A 75 12.23 9.13 -13.84
N THR A 76 11.94 10.06 -14.73
CA THR A 76 10.56 10.45 -15.10
C THR A 76 10.11 9.81 -16.41
N ASP A 77 11.00 9.10 -17.10
CA ASP A 77 10.67 8.35 -18.32
C ASP A 77 10.19 6.93 -17.95
N LEU A 78 8.89 6.69 -18.13
CA LEU A 78 8.29 5.39 -17.85
C LEU A 78 8.85 4.26 -18.70
N LYS A 79 9.17 4.53 -19.97
CA LYS A 79 9.73 3.51 -20.89
C LYS A 79 11.14 3.11 -20.46
N GLU A 80 11.94 4.08 -20.02
CA GLU A 80 13.27 3.82 -19.47
C GLU A 80 13.17 2.99 -18.17
N ALA A 81 12.27 3.38 -17.26
CA ALA A 81 12.12 2.72 -15.97
C ALA A 81 11.74 1.24 -16.10
N VAL A 82 10.80 0.90 -16.98
CA VAL A 82 10.32 -0.48 -17.15
C VAL A 82 11.23 -1.34 -17.99
N LYS A 83 12.24 -0.76 -18.65
CA LYS A 83 13.17 -1.50 -19.52
C LYS A 83 13.93 -2.57 -18.73
N GLY A 84 13.74 -3.83 -19.12
CA GLY A 84 14.36 -4.98 -18.48
C GLY A 84 13.78 -5.36 -17.11
N ALA A 85 12.71 -4.70 -16.64
CA ALA A 85 12.01 -5.10 -15.43
C ALA A 85 11.15 -6.34 -15.66
N GLN A 86 11.26 -7.34 -14.77
CA GLN A 86 10.40 -8.52 -14.77
C GLN A 86 9.09 -8.26 -14.02
N VAL A 87 9.10 -7.32 -13.08
CA VAL A 87 7.90 -6.93 -12.31
C VAL A 87 7.85 -5.42 -12.22
N VAL A 88 6.68 -4.85 -12.52
CA VAL A 88 6.34 -3.46 -12.23
C VAL A 88 5.37 -3.45 -11.06
N ILE A 89 5.71 -2.74 -9.97
CA ILE A 89 4.82 -2.58 -8.80
C ILE A 89 4.30 -1.15 -8.81
N GLU A 90 3.02 -0.98 -9.09
CA GLU A 90 2.35 0.31 -9.16
C GLU A 90 1.88 0.76 -7.78
N SER A 91 2.21 1.99 -7.40
CA SER A 91 1.83 2.67 -6.15
C SER A 91 1.46 4.15 -6.40
N ILE A 92 0.72 4.40 -7.50
CA ILE A 92 0.20 5.73 -7.85
C ILE A 92 -1.08 6.05 -7.06
N PRO A 93 -1.62 7.31 -7.12
CA PRO A 93 -2.85 7.67 -6.41
C PRO A 93 -4.01 6.68 -6.62
N GLU A 94 -4.85 6.54 -5.59
CA GLU A 94 -5.95 5.58 -5.56
C GLU A 94 -7.15 6.12 -6.36
N ASP A 95 -7.00 6.12 -7.70
CA ASP A 95 -8.00 6.46 -8.70
C ASP A 95 -8.08 5.34 -9.73
N LEU A 96 -9.26 4.71 -9.85
CA LEU A 96 -9.44 3.55 -10.72
C LEU A 96 -9.16 3.88 -12.19
N GLY A 97 -9.65 5.02 -12.68
CA GLY A 97 -9.47 5.42 -14.06
C GLY A 97 -8.01 5.68 -14.40
N LEU A 98 -7.25 6.31 -13.48
CA LEU A 98 -5.82 6.51 -13.62
C LEU A 98 -5.09 5.16 -13.67
N LYS A 99 -5.37 4.25 -12.72
CA LYS A 99 -4.76 2.92 -12.70
C LYS A 99 -5.04 2.12 -13.97
N GLN A 100 -6.29 2.12 -14.47
CA GLN A 100 -6.66 1.45 -15.72
C GLN A 100 -5.87 1.98 -16.93
N ARG A 101 -5.75 3.30 -17.08
CA ARG A 101 -4.96 3.92 -18.16
C ARG A 101 -3.48 3.57 -18.03
N THR A 102 -2.95 3.61 -16.82
CA THR A 102 -1.55 3.25 -16.53
C THR A 102 -1.28 1.78 -16.86
N PHE A 103 -2.15 0.85 -16.47
CA PHE A 103 -1.99 -0.58 -16.79
C PHE A 103 -2.11 -0.85 -18.30
N LYS A 104 -2.98 -0.12 -19.01
CA LYS A 104 -3.05 -0.17 -20.47
C LYS A 104 -1.75 0.30 -21.13
N GLU A 105 -1.14 1.37 -20.63
CA GLU A 105 0.14 1.89 -21.11
C GLU A 105 1.29 0.92 -20.81
N LEU A 106 1.39 0.43 -19.58
CA LEU A 106 2.39 -0.57 -19.18
C LEU A 106 2.30 -1.84 -20.04
N ASP A 107 1.08 -2.29 -20.36
CA ASP A 107 0.86 -3.44 -21.23
C ASP A 107 1.42 -3.25 -22.65
N GLN A 108 1.51 -2.02 -23.13
CA GLN A 108 2.05 -1.69 -24.45
C GLN A 108 3.56 -1.55 -24.48
N ILE A 109 4.17 -1.06 -23.38
CA ILE A 109 5.59 -0.69 -23.36
C ILE A 109 6.48 -1.72 -22.67
N CYS A 110 5.93 -2.55 -21.79
CA CYS A 110 6.68 -3.61 -21.10
C CYS A 110 6.89 -4.84 -22.00
N ALA A 111 7.94 -5.59 -21.72
CA ALA A 111 8.15 -6.90 -22.34
C ALA A 111 6.96 -7.85 -22.09
N PRO A 112 6.66 -8.78 -23.02
CA PRO A 112 5.49 -9.65 -22.91
C PRO A 112 5.40 -10.48 -21.62
N GLU A 113 6.53 -10.84 -21.04
CA GLU A 113 6.65 -11.63 -19.81
C GLU A 113 6.56 -10.79 -18.54
N THR A 114 6.66 -9.46 -18.62
CA THR A 114 6.62 -8.57 -17.44
C THR A 114 5.30 -8.68 -16.70
N ILE A 115 5.36 -8.90 -15.40
CA ILE A 115 4.20 -8.92 -14.51
C ILE A 115 3.89 -7.49 -14.06
N LEU A 116 2.62 -7.11 -14.15
CA LEU A 116 2.10 -5.82 -13.73
C LEU A 116 1.34 -5.99 -12.41
N ALA A 117 1.97 -5.56 -11.31
CA ALA A 117 1.41 -5.67 -9.97
C ALA A 117 0.87 -4.32 -9.49
N SER A 118 -0.32 -4.28 -8.90
CA SER A 118 -0.84 -3.08 -8.24
C SER A 118 -0.73 -3.21 -6.73
N ASN A 119 -0.25 -2.15 -6.08
CA ASN A 119 -0.29 -1.99 -4.63
C ASN A 119 -1.58 -1.29 -4.16
N THR A 120 -2.63 -1.31 -4.96
CA THR A 120 -3.96 -0.81 -4.53
C THR A 120 -4.36 -1.43 -3.19
N SER A 121 -5.07 -0.66 -2.39
CA SER A 121 -5.63 -1.12 -1.12
C SER A 121 -7.13 -1.38 -1.16
N SER A 122 -7.80 -1.00 -2.25
CA SER A 122 -9.26 -0.93 -2.31
C SER A 122 -9.85 -1.57 -3.56
N PHE A 123 -9.32 -1.24 -4.75
CA PHE A 123 -9.94 -1.62 -6.03
C PHE A 123 -9.68 -3.07 -6.40
N MET A 124 -10.69 -3.70 -7.01
CA MET A 124 -10.51 -5.01 -7.61
C MET A 124 -9.42 -4.99 -8.67
N VAL A 125 -8.51 -5.95 -8.61
CA VAL A 125 -7.39 -6.11 -9.56
C VAL A 125 -7.93 -6.38 -10.98
N THR A 126 -9.02 -7.11 -11.09
CA THR A 126 -9.75 -7.32 -12.35
C THR A 126 -10.19 -6.00 -12.98
N ALA A 127 -10.70 -5.06 -12.17
CA ALA A 127 -11.10 -3.74 -12.67
C ALA A 127 -9.88 -2.93 -13.13
N ILE A 128 -8.78 -2.93 -12.37
CA ILE A 128 -7.54 -2.23 -12.74
C ILE A 128 -6.99 -2.77 -14.07
N GLY A 129 -6.92 -4.09 -14.22
CA GLY A 129 -6.38 -4.74 -15.41
C GLY A 129 -7.33 -4.80 -16.61
N SER A 130 -8.56 -4.25 -16.51
CA SER A 130 -9.62 -4.42 -17.53
C SER A 130 -9.25 -3.89 -18.92
N LEU A 131 -8.41 -2.87 -19.00
CA LEU A 131 -7.94 -2.27 -20.26
C LEU A 131 -6.61 -2.87 -20.77
N ALA A 132 -5.96 -3.74 -20.01
CA ALA A 132 -4.76 -4.46 -20.44
C ALA A 132 -5.15 -5.67 -21.31
N LYS A 133 -4.34 -5.98 -22.33
CA LYS A 133 -4.52 -7.18 -23.17
C LYS A 133 -4.03 -8.44 -22.44
N ARG A 134 -2.90 -8.33 -21.72
CA ARG A 134 -2.26 -9.42 -20.96
C ARG A 134 -2.77 -9.48 -19.53
N GLN A 135 -4.07 -9.65 -19.35
CA GLN A 135 -4.68 -9.71 -18.01
C GLN A 135 -4.19 -10.89 -17.16
N ASP A 136 -3.64 -11.92 -17.81
CA ASP A 136 -2.97 -13.05 -17.16
C ASP A 136 -1.68 -12.67 -16.45
N ARG A 137 -1.07 -11.52 -16.78
CA ARG A 137 0.11 -10.92 -16.14
C ARG A 137 -0.22 -9.79 -15.16
N VAL A 138 -1.52 -9.51 -14.94
CA VAL A 138 -1.96 -8.51 -13.96
C VAL A 138 -2.28 -9.18 -12.62
N ILE A 139 -1.79 -8.59 -11.51
CA ILE A 139 -1.95 -9.14 -10.16
C ILE A 139 -1.95 -8.02 -9.13
N GLY A 140 -2.58 -8.23 -7.98
CA GLY A 140 -2.44 -7.36 -6.81
C GLY A 140 -1.26 -7.82 -5.94
N MET A 141 -0.47 -6.85 -5.45
CA MET A 141 0.61 -7.07 -4.50
C MET A 141 0.52 -5.98 -3.42
N HIS A 142 -0.41 -6.17 -2.48
CA HIS A 142 -0.78 -5.17 -1.49
C HIS A 142 0.13 -5.23 -0.27
N PHE A 143 0.99 -4.21 -0.14
CA PHE A 143 1.86 -4.00 1.01
C PHE A 143 1.19 -3.13 2.07
N PHE A 144 1.62 -3.28 3.32
CA PHE A 144 1.11 -2.53 4.46
C PHE A 144 2.15 -1.51 4.96
N ASN A 145 1.69 -0.31 5.29
CA ASN A 145 2.53 0.76 5.83
C ASN A 145 2.74 0.60 7.36
N PRO A 146 3.97 0.76 7.88
CA PRO A 146 5.24 0.93 7.19
C PRO A 146 5.78 -0.40 6.62
N VAL A 147 6.18 -0.39 5.34
CA VAL A 147 6.64 -1.60 4.64
C VAL A 147 7.80 -2.28 5.36
N ALA A 148 8.69 -1.53 6.03
CA ALA A 148 9.82 -2.09 6.77
C ALA A 148 9.40 -2.95 7.98
N ARG A 149 8.23 -2.71 8.58
CA ARG A 149 7.73 -3.38 9.80
C ARG A 149 6.67 -4.43 9.52
N MET A 150 5.78 -4.15 8.56
CA MET A 150 4.65 -5.01 8.24
C MET A 150 5.10 -6.13 7.31
N LYS A 151 5.06 -7.36 7.80
CA LYS A 151 5.52 -8.52 7.02
C LYS A 151 4.50 -9.01 6.00
N LEU A 152 3.22 -8.75 6.23
CA LEU A 152 2.13 -9.21 5.35
C LEU A 152 2.20 -8.59 3.96
N VAL A 153 2.01 -9.42 2.94
CA VAL A 153 1.64 -9.00 1.58
C VAL A 153 0.44 -9.82 1.15
N GLU A 154 -0.67 -9.16 0.86
CA GLU A 154 -1.78 -9.83 0.20
C GLU A 154 -1.47 -9.93 -1.29
N ILE A 155 -1.60 -11.14 -1.85
CA ILE A 155 -1.43 -11.41 -3.29
C ILE A 155 -2.79 -11.70 -3.87
N ILE A 156 -3.32 -10.77 -4.66
CA ILE A 156 -4.70 -10.79 -5.14
C ILE A 156 -4.73 -11.26 -6.58
N LYS A 157 -5.37 -12.40 -6.83
CA LYS A 157 -5.58 -12.94 -8.17
C LYS A 157 -6.81 -12.30 -8.79
N GLY A 158 -6.61 -11.44 -9.79
CA GLY A 158 -7.70 -11.00 -10.66
C GLY A 158 -8.31 -12.17 -11.45
N ALA A 159 -9.47 -11.96 -12.04
CA ALA A 159 -10.24 -13.02 -12.71
C ALA A 159 -9.47 -13.80 -13.78
N LYS A 160 -8.50 -13.16 -14.43
CA LYS A 160 -7.67 -13.77 -15.49
C LYS A 160 -6.22 -13.97 -15.11
N THR A 161 -5.80 -13.59 -13.90
CA THR A 161 -4.42 -13.78 -13.43
C THR A 161 -4.01 -15.25 -13.52
N SER A 162 -2.91 -15.54 -14.22
CA SER A 162 -2.42 -16.90 -14.40
C SER A 162 -1.81 -17.46 -13.11
N ASN A 163 -1.80 -18.78 -12.98
CA ASN A 163 -1.11 -19.43 -11.87
C ASN A 163 0.41 -19.17 -11.89
N GLU A 164 1.01 -19.08 -13.08
CA GLU A 164 2.43 -18.73 -13.22
C GLU A 164 2.73 -17.34 -12.64
N THR A 165 1.89 -16.34 -12.95
CA THR A 165 2.00 -14.98 -12.41
C THR A 165 1.87 -15.00 -10.89
N PHE A 166 0.86 -15.71 -10.36
CA PHE A 166 0.65 -15.84 -8.93
C PHE A 166 1.85 -16.46 -8.21
N GLU A 167 2.35 -17.62 -8.68
CA GLU A 167 3.49 -18.29 -8.05
C GLU A 167 4.78 -17.45 -8.15
N THR A 168 4.97 -16.72 -9.25
CA THR A 168 6.12 -15.82 -9.40
C THR A 168 6.09 -14.70 -8.34
N ILE A 169 4.94 -14.06 -8.13
CA ILE A 169 4.79 -12.98 -7.15
C ILE A 169 4.83 -13.51 -5.71
N LYS A 170 4.27 -14.69 -5.45
CA LYS A 170 4.38 -15.37 -4.15
C LYS A 170 5.85 -15.64 -3.79
N ASN A 171 6.61 -16.20 -4.73
CA ASN A 171 8.03 -16.46 -4.53
C ASN A 171 8.84 -15.16 -4.40
N LEU A 172 8.50 -14.11 -5.15
CA LEU A 172 9.09 -12.78 -4.99
C LEU A 172 8.83 -12.24 -3.58
N SER A 173 7.60 -12.33 -3.08
CA SER A 173 7.23 -11.89 -1.72
C SER A 173 8.09 -12.56 -0.66
N LEU A 174 8.30 -13.88 -0.77
CA LEU A 174 9.18 -14.62 0.14
C LEU A 174 10.64 -14.15 0.05
N LYS A 175 11.16 -13.90 -1.16
CA LYS A 175 12.52 -13.33 -1.37
C LYS A 175 12.65 -11.93 -0.79
N LEU A 176 11.57 -11.15 -0.76
CA LEU A 176 11.51 -9.84 -0.11
C LEU A 176 11.37 -9.95 1.43
N GLY A 177 11.40 -11.17 2.01
CA GLY A 177 11.22 -11.40 3.44
C GLY A 177 9.81 -11.09 3.93
N ARG A 178 8.80 -11.26 3.07
CA ARG A 178 7.38 -11.04 3.38
C ARG A 178 6.63 -12.35 3.50
N GLU A 179 5.51 -12.29 4.23
CA GLU A 179 4.58 -13.40 4.40
C GLU A 179 3.42 -13.23 3.40
N PRO A 180 3.41 -13.97 2.28
CA PRO A 180 2.36 -13.84 1.28
C PRO A 180 1.07 -14.53 1.71
N VAL A 181 -0.04 -13.83 1.61
CA VAL A 181 -1.40 -14.38 1.77
C VAL A 181 -2.12 -14.36 0.43
N ALA A 182 -2.58 -15.52 -0.01
CA ALA A 182 -3.34 -15.65 -1.26
C ALA A 182 -4.77 -15.15 -1.07
N VAL A 183 -5.20 -14.24 -1.94
CA VAL A 183 -6.52 -13.63 -1.89
C VAL A 183 -7.17 -13.71 -3.28
N GLN A 184 -8.44 -14.12 -3.33
CA GLN A 184 -9.25 -13.97 -4.53
C GLN A 184 -9.72 -12.52 -4.66
N ASP A 185 -9.84 -12.03 -5.87
CA ASP A 185 -10.18 -10.64 -6.16
C ASP A 185 -11.54 -10.27 -5.55
N SER A 186 -11.52 -9.25 -4.73
CA SER A 186 -12.71 -8.71 -4.05
C SER A 186 -12.41 -7.27 -3.59
N PRO A 187 -13.40 -6.39 -3.51
CA PRO A 187 -13.22 -5.03 -2.98
C PRO A 187 -12.55 -5.03 -1.60
N ALA A 188 -11.49 -4.23 -1.45
CA ALA A 188 -10.70 -4.06 -0.22
C ALA A 188 -10.05 -5.34 0.36
N PHE A 189 -10.08 -6.43 -0.37
CA PHE A 189 -9.40 -7.70 -0.06
C PHE A 189 -9.79 -8.27 1.32
N VAL A 190 -8.84 -8.69 2.15
CA VAL A 190 -9.13 -9.30 3.46
C VAL A 190 -8.90 -8.31 4.60
N ALA A 191 -7.68 -7.82 4.77
CA ALA A 191 -7.31 -7.04 5.96
C ALA A 191 -8.08 -5.72 6.06
N ASN A 192 -8.13 -4.95 4.97
CA ASN A 192 -8.80 -3.65 4.95
C ASN A 192 -10.32 -3.80 5.06
N ARG A 193 -10.89 -4.82 4.42
CA ARG A 193 -12.35 -5.06 4.51
C ARG A 193 -12.77 -5.47 5.93
N ILE A 194 -12.02 -6.34 6.60
CA ILE A 194 -12.29 -6.72 7.99
C ILE A 194 -12.13 -5.50 8.89
N PHE A 195 -11.00 -4.76 8.76
CA PHE A 195 -10.75 -3.59 9.59
C PHE A 195 -11.79 -2.50 9.40
N HIS A 196 -12.24 -2.27 8.15
CA HIS A 196 -13.31 -1.32 7.86
C HIS A 196 -14.59 -1.64 8.64
N VAL A 197 -15.01 -2.90 8.66
CA VAL A 197 -16.22 -3.33 9.38
C VAL A 197 -16.06 -3.11 10.89
N ILE A 198 -14.91 -3.47 11.45
CA ILE A 198 -14.62 -3.28 12.89
C ILE A 198 -14.64 -1.78 13.24
N HIS A 199 -13.94 -0.94 12.48
CA HIS A 199 -13.90 0.49 12.71
C HIS A 199 -15.28 1.15 12.53
N ASN A 200 -15.99 0.78 11.47
CA ASN A 200 -17.31 1.34 11.17
C ASN A 200 -18.34 1.01 12.27
N GLU A 201 -18.32 -0.24 12.78
CA GLU A 201 -19.20 -0.64 13.88
C GLU A 201 -18.82 0.04 15.19
N ALA A 202 -17.52 0.10 15.51
CA ALA A 202 -17.02 0.86 16.67
C ALA A 202 -17.47 2.33 16.62
N ALA A 203 -17.41 2.97 15.45
CA ALA A 203 -17.86 4.36 15.28
C ALA A 203 -19.37 4.54 15.46
N LYS A 204 -20.19 3.54 15.07
CA LYS A 204 -21.63 3.55 15.37
C LYS A 204 -21.90 3.43 16.87
N MET A 205 -21.23 2.50 17.55
CA MET A 205 -21.35 2.33 19.00
C MET A 205 -20.97 3.62 19.76
N LEU A 206 -19.91 4.31 19.32
CA LEU A 206 -19.52 5.61 19.86
C LEU A 206 -20.59 6.68 19.60
N GLN A 207 -21.14 6.74 18.39
CA GLN A 207 -22.21 7.69 18.02
C GLN A 207 -23.50 7.46 18.79
N GLU A 208 -23.82 6.20 19.10
CA GLU A 208 -24.99 5.79 19.90
C GLU A 208 -24.80 6.01 21.41
N GLY A 209 -23.58 6.36 21.83
CA GLY A 209 -23.26 6.59 23.24
C GLY A 209 -23.20 5.30 24.08
N ILE A 210 -22.96 4.15 23.44
CA ILE A 210 -22.85 2.85 24.13
C ILE A 210 -21.63 2.83 25.05
N ALA A 211 -20.50 3.39 24.58
CA ALA A 211 -19.28 3.51 25.36
C ALA A 211 -18.39 4.66 24.83
N THR A 212 -17.38 5.06 25.60
CA THR A 212 -16.38 6.04 25.16
C THR A 212 -15.44 5.44 24.13
N ALA A 213 -14.69 6.28 23.39
CA ALA A 213 -13.68 5.80 22.44
C ALA A 213 -12.62 4.96 23.14
N GLU A 214 -12.19 5.39 24.32
CA GLU A 214 -11.21 4.70 25.18
C GLU A 214 -11.71 3.31 25.59
N ASP A 215 -12.96 3.20 26.03
CA ASP A 215 -13.51 1.93 26.48
C ASP A 215 -13.74 0.95 25.33
N ILE A 216 -14.15 1.43 24.15
CA ILE A 216 -14.28 0.60 22.93
C ILE A 216 -12.90 0.06 22.51
N ASP A 217 -11.88 0.93 22.44
CA ASP A 217 -10.50 0.52 22.12
C ASP A 217 -9.97 -0.47 23.16
N LYS A 218 -10.22 -0.23 24.46
CA LYS A 218 -9.84 -1.13 25.55
C LYS A 218 -10.54 -2.49 25.44
N ALA A 219 -11.81 -2.51 25.13
CA ALA A 219 -12.55 -3.77 24.90
C ALA A 219 -11.94 -4.57 23.74
N CYS A 220 -11.58 -3.92 22.63
CA CYS A 220 -10.92 -4.57 21.51
C CYS A 220 -9.53 -5.10 21.87
N THR A 221 -8.73 -4.33 22.59
CA THR A 221 -7.35 -4.75 22.94
C THR A 221 -7.34 -5.84 23.99
N MET A 222 -8.10 -5.68 25.07
CA MET A 222 -8.07 -6.61 26.22
C MET A 222 -9.05 -7.78 26.07
N GLY A 223 -10.19 -7.56 25.40
CA GLY A 223 -11.20 -8.59 25.22
C GLY A 223 -11.02 -9.45 23.97
N LEU A 224 -10.55 -8.83 22.87
CA LEU A 224 -10.38 -9.50 21.57
C LEU A 224 -8.90 -9.75 21.21
N GLY A 225 -7.95 -9.26 22.01
CA GLY A 225 -6.51 -9.44 21.76
C GLY A 225 -5.95 -8.63 20.60
N HIS A 226 -6.61 -7.54 20.20
CA HIS A 226 -6.08 -6.66 19.17
C HIS A 226 -4.83 -5.93 19.68
N ALA A 227 -3.82 -5.74 18.83
CA ALA A 227 -2.61 -5.00 19.20
C ALA A 227 -2.91 -3.52 19.50
N LEU A 228 -3.88 -2.94 18.79
CA LEU A 228 -4.42 -1.59 18.99
C LEU A 228 -5.93 -1.63 18.81
N GLY A 229 -6.63 -0.73 19.48
CA GLY A 229 -8.05 -0.54 19.25
C GLY A 229 -8.35 0.12 17.89
N PRO A 230 -9.58 0.03 17.38
CA PRO A 230 -9.94 0.54 16.06
C PRO A 230 -9.73 2.05 15.92
N PHE A 231 -10.01 2.83 16.94
CA PHE A 231 -9.85 4.29 16.91
C PHE A 231 -8.38 4.71 16.96
N ALA A 232 -7.61 4.12 17.87
CA ALA A 232 -6.16 4.35 17.95
C ALA A 232 -5.46 3.94 16.64
N THR A 233 -5.91 2.87 15.97
CA THR A 233 -5.36 2.44 14.68
C THR A 233 -5.62 3.47 13.60
N VAL A 234 -6.85 3.98 13.47
CA VAL A 234 -7.21 5.02 12.48
C VAL A 234 -6.43 6.31 12.71
N ASP A 235 -6.34 6.74 13.97
CA ASP A 235 -5.62 7.97 14.33
C ASP A 235 -4.11 7.85 14.07
N MET A 236 -3.50 6.73 14.44
CA MET A 236 -2.07 6.46 14.19
C MET A 236 -1.75 6.42 12.70
N THR A 237 -2.64 5.86 11.88
CA THR A 237 -2.44 5.75 10.43
C THR A 237 -2.94 6.97 9.66
N ASN A 238 -3.59 7.92 10.33
CA ASN A 238 -4.22 9.11 9.72
C ASN A 238 -5.19 8.75 8.58
N SER A 239 -5.94 7.65 8.76
CA SER A 239 -6.73 7.03 7.69
C SER A 239 -8.22 7.40 7.71
N MET A 240 -8.63 8.43 8.45
CA MET A 240 -10.03 8.86 8.55
C MET A 240 -10.68 9.15 7.18
N ALA A 241 -10.00 9.91 6.33
CA ALA A 241 -10.49 10.20 4.97
C ALA A 241 -10.54 8.93 4.10
N ILE A 242 -9.53 8.06 4.24
CA ILE A 242 -9.48 6.77 3.54
C ILE A 242 -10.65 5.89 3.96
N ALA A 243 -11.02 5.87 5.25
CA ALA A 243 -12.17 5.11 5.75
C ALA A 243 -13.49 5.55 5.12
N VAL A 244 -13.66 6.85 4.83
CA VAL A 244 -14.84 7.35 4.10
C VAL A 244 -14.87 6.84 2.67
N HIS A 245 -13.77 7.05 1.92
CA HIS A 245 -13.71 6.63 0.51
C HIS A 245 -13.85 5.11 0.36
N LEU A 246 -13.20 4.35 1.24
CA LEU A 246 -13.32 2.90 1.26
C LEU A 246 -14.75 2.45 1.56
N GLY A 247 -15.40 3.06 2.55
CA GLY A 247 -16.78 2.76 2.90
C GLY A 247 -17.75 3.05 1.76
N ASP A 248 -17.55 4.15 1.02
CA ASP A 248 -18.36 4.48 -0.15
C ASP A 248 -18.17 3.50 -1.28
N TYR A 249 -16.92 3.14 -1.58
CA TYR A 249 -16.60 2.12 -2.58
C TYR A 249 -17.22 0.76 -2.20
N LEU A 250 -17.01 0.32 -0.96
CA LEU A 250 -17.57 -0.95 -0.48
C LEU A 250 -19.12 -0.94 -0.46
N ALA A 251 -19.74 0.20 -0.18
CA ALA A 251 -21.21 0.30 -0.21
C ALA A 251 -21.77 0.11 -1.62
N VAL A 252 -21.10 0.64 -2.64
CA VAL A 252 -21.47 0.45 -4.04
C VAL A 252 -21.28 -1.01 -4.48
N GLU A 253 -20.16 -1.61 -4.16
CA GLU A 253 -19.79 -2.94 -4.63
C GLU A 253 -20.44 -4.09 -3.84
N LEU A 254 -20.65 -3.91 -2.53
CA LEU A 254 -21.02 -5.00 -1.61
C LEU A 254 -22.29 -4.71 -0.79
N GLY A 255 -22.84 -3.49 -0.90
CA GLY A 255 -24.08 -3.08 -0.26
C GLY A 255 -23.93 -2.10 0.91
N GLU A 256 -25.02 -1.43 1.25
CA GLU A 256 -25.09 -0.28 2.14
C GLU A 256 -24.55 -0.51 3.57
N ARG A 257 -24.49 -1.74 4.04
CA ARG A 257 -23.93 -2.08 5.37
C ARG A 257 -22.48 -1.62 5.55
N TYR A 258 -21.74 -1.43 4.45
CA TYR A 258 -20.34 -0.99 4.45
C TYR A 258 -20.18 0.53 4.41
N ARG A 259 -21.26 1.28 4.17
CA ARG A 259 -21.18 2.75 4.10
C ARG A 259 -20.61 3.32 5.39
N ALA A 260 -19.68 4.25 5.25
CA ALA A 260 -19.04 4.89 6.40
C ALA A 260 -20.10 5.59 7.29
N CYS A 261 -20.04 5.31 8.59
CA CYS A 261 -20.88 5.90 9.62
C CYS A 261 -20.83 7.45 9.54
N PRO A 262 -21.95 8.15 9.81
CA PRO A 262 -22.00 9.61 9.81
C PRO A 262 -20.93 10.27 10.68
N LEU A 263 -20.56 9.69 11.81
CA LEU A 263 -19.50 10.18 12.68
C LEU A 263 -18.13 10.20 11.98
N ILE A 264 -17.80 9.13 11.23
CA ILE A 264 -16.54 9.04 10.45
C ILE A 264 -16.50 10.16 9.42
N ARG A 265 -17.60 10.37 8.68
CA ARG A 265 -17.73 11.46 7.69
C ARG A 265 -17.58 12.84 8.33
N LYS A 266 -18.24 13.05 9.47
CA LYS A 266 -18.17 14.31 10.20
C LYS A 266 -16.73 14.63 10.62
N LYS A 267 -16.01 13.65 11.15
CA LYS A 267 -14.60 13.81 11.54
C LYS A 267 -13.72 14.10 10.34
N ALA A 268 -13.87 13.36 9.25
CA ALA A 268 -13.12 13.60 8.01
C ALA A 268 -13.37 15.01 7.45
N LEU A 269 -14.63 15.48 7.41
CA LEU A 269 -15.00 16.83 6.97
C LEU A 269 -14.46 17.93 7.90
N ALA A 270 -14.32 17.63 9.20
CA ALA A 270 -13.73 18.54 10.17
C ALA A 270 -12.19 18.58 10.12
N GLY A 271 -11.55 17.78 9.26
CA GLY A 271 -10.08 17.68 9.20
C GLY A 271 -9.45 16.92 10.38
N GLU A 272 -10.25 16.17 11.14
CA GLU A 272 -9.80 15.37 12.28
C GLU A 272 -9.25 14.02 11.79
N PHE A 273 -8.07 14.06 11.14
CA PHE A 273 -7.53 12.88 10.43
C PHE A 273 -6.73 11.95 11.35
N GLY A 274 -6.32 12.38 12.55
CA GLY A 274 -5.54 11.61 13.50
C GLY A 274 -4.27 12.33 13.98
N MET A 275 -3.25 11.56 14.31
CA MET A 275 -2.02 12.04 14.98
C MET A 275 -1.28 13.12 14.18
N ALA A 276 -1.22 13.03 12.85
CA ALA A 276 -0.49 13.97 12.01
C ALA A 276 -1.06 15.40 12.04
N VAL A 277 -2.36 15.56 12.36
CA VAL A 277 -3.02 16.87 12.47
C VAL A 277 -3.29 17.25 13.94
N GLY A 278 -2.88 16.41 14.90
CA GLY A 278 -3.07 16.62 16.33
C GLY A 278 -4.47 16.24 16.84
N LYS A 279 -5.37 15.78 16.00
CA LYS A 279 -6.73 15.40 16.39
C LYS A 279 -7.33 14.33 15.46
N GLY A 280 -7.98 13.36 16.08
CA GLY A 280 -8.76 12.31 15.45
C GLY A 280 -9.91 11.90 16.35
N TYR A 281 -9.99 10.65 16.76
CA TYR A 281 -10.82 10.23 17.87
C TYR A 281 -10.29 10.72 19.20
N TYR A 282 -8.94 10.86 19.27
CA TYR A 282 -8.21 11.39 20.41
C TYR A 282 -7.56 12.73 20.07
N GLU A 283 -7.06 13.40 21.12
CA GLU A 283 -6.23 14.60 20.98
C GLU A 283 -4.74 14.24 21.14
N TYR A 284 -3.91 14.82 20.31
CA TYR A 284 -2.47 14.56 20.27
C TYR A 284 -1.70 15.87 20.34
N PRO A 285 -0.45 15.86 20.85
CA PRO A 285 0.43 17.01 20.71
C PRO A 285 0.57 17.37 19.23
N LYS A 286 0.45 18.67 18.94
CA LYS A 286 0.65 19.12 17.53
C LYS A 286 2.06 18.73 17.09
N PRO A 287 2.23 18.20 15.85
CA PRO A 287 3.56 17.97 15.30
C PRO A 287 4.35 19.29 15.30
N GLN A 288 5.59 19.23 15.81
CA GLN A 288 6.53 20.35 15.77
C GLN A 288 7.06 20.57 14.36
#